data_de29ef2e68154f9a225f83ecad869b92
#
_entry.id   de29ef2e68154f9a225f83ecad869b92
#
_cell.length_a   1.000
_cell.length_b   1.000
_cell.length_c   1.000
_cell.angle_alpha   90.00
_cell.angle_beta   90.00
_cell.angle_gamma   90.00
#
_symmetry.space_group_name_H-M   'P 1'
#
loop_
_entity.id
_entity.type
_entity.pdbx_description
1 polymer ?
#
loop_
_entity_poly.entity_id
_entity_poly.type
_entity_poly.pdbx_seq_one_letter_code
_entity_poly.pdbx_strand_id
1 'polypeptide(L)'
;MLISLLKIMNEFSLHSEIKKAYSLPSDQFEVKLDNYIVDILRGHLAIEVQTKNFSALKEKLQTLTKKYQVRLVYPLPEKKWITQIAKDQTILDKRKSPKKGRLTDLFGELVMIPHMIGVANFSLEVLFIDEEEVRLDDGKGSWRRKGVSIKERKLLKVNDRILFQNSGDYLKILPDNLNEVFTNRELAKLAKISVRTAQQITYCLRKGGVIRLVGKKGRALGFQKI
;
A
#
# COMPACT_ATOMS: atom_id res chain seq x y z
N MET A 1 -21.32 -16.64 -20.00
CA MET A 1 -20.84 -15.54 -20.84
C MET A 1 -21.15 -14.15 -20.28
N LEU A 2 -22.34 -13.88 -19.71
CA LEU A 2 -22.70 -12.57 -19.10
C LEU A 2 -21.89 -12.21 -17.82
N ILE A 3 -21.49 -13.18 -17.03
CA ILE A 3 -20.72 -12.94 -15.77
C ILE A 3 -19.28 -12.47 -16.07
N SER A 4 -18.70 -12.89 -17.21
CA SER A 4 -17.38 -12.43 -17.67
C SER A 4 -17.40 -10.98 -18.14
N LEU A 5 -18.48 -10.53 -18.81
CA LEU A 5 -18.63 -9.16 -19.27
C LEU A 5 -18.85 -8.16 -18.12
N LEU A 6 -19.56 -8.54 -17.06
CA LEU A 6 -19.73 -7.72 -15.86
C LEU A 6 -18.41 -7.56 -15.06
N LYS A 7 -17.51 -8.55 -15.11
CA LYS A 7 -16.16 -8.41 -14.54
C LYS A 7 -15.27 -7.46 -15.34
N ILE A 8 -15.42 -7.44 -16.67
CA ILE A 8 -14.67 -6.54 -17.56
C ILE A 8 -15.11 -5.07 -17.42
N MET A 9 -16.38 -4.80 -17.12
CA MET A 9 -16.88 -3.42 -16.92
C MET A 9 -16.47 -2.79 -15.59
N ASN A 10 -15.91 -3.56 -14.63
CA ASN A 10 -15.39 -3.06 -13.35
C ASN A 10 -13.87 -2.84 -13.34
N GLU A 11 -13.19 -3.06 -14.45
CA GLU A 11 -11.71 -2.99 -14.55
C GLU A 11 -11.14 -1.59 -14.85
N PHE A 12 -11.93 -0.53 -14.90
CA PHE A 12 -11.41 0.85 -14.80
C PHE A 12 -11.13 1.21 -13.34
N SER A 13 -10.51 0.27 -12.63
CA SER A 13 -10.10 0.50 -11.25
C SER A 13 -8.67 1.04 -11.24
N LEU A 14 -8.33 1.80 -10.21
CA LEU A 14 -6.95 2.25 -9.95
C LEU A 14 -5.92 1.12 -10.08
N HIS A 15 -6.28 -0.11 -9.69
CA HIS A 15 -5.47 -1.31 -9.85
C HIS A 15 -5.08 -1.57 -11.32
N SER A 16 -6.05 -1.60 -12.22
CA SER A 16 -5.84 -1.85 -13.65
C SER A 16 -4.99 -0.74 -14.30
N GLU A 17 -5.26 0.52 -13.95
CA GLU A 17 -4.50 1.65 -14.47
C GLU A 17 -3.04 1.63 -13.99
N ILE A 18 -2.80 1.24 -12.74
CA ILE A 18 -1.45 1.09 -12.21
C ILE A 18 -0.74 -0.09 -12.89
N LYS A 19 -1.39 -1.24 -13.07
CA LYS A 19 -0.82 -2.37 -13.82
C LYS A 19 -0.34 -1.90 -15.20
N LYS A 20 -1.20 -1.16 -15.91
CA LYS A 20 -0.90 -0.62 -17.24
C LYS A 20 0.24 0.40 -17.22
N ALA A 21 0.25 1.34 -16.26
CA ALA A 21 1.30 2.35 -16.14
C ALA A 21 2.64 1.77 -15.66
N TYR A 22 2.62 0.63 -14.96
CA TYR A 22 3.81 -0.03 -14.41
C TYR A 22 4.43 -1.04 -15.40
N SER A 23 3.66 -1.52 -16.38
CA SER A 23 4.08 -2.57 -17.31
C SER A 23 5.12 -2.11 -18.32
N LEU A 24 5.92 -3.07 -18.78
CA LEU A 24 6.87 -2.94 -19.88
C LEU A 24 6.40 -3.82 -21.05
N PRO A 25 6.87 -3.55 -22.29
CA PRO A 25 6.44 -4.31 -23.48
C PRO A 25 6.70 -5.82 -23.41
N SER A 26 7.71 -6.26 -22.63
CA SER A 26 8.06 -7.67 -22.45
C SER A 26 7.30 -8.38 -21.34
N ASP A 27 6.46 -7.66 -20.60
CA ASP A 27 5.73 -8.23 -19.46
C ASP A 27 4.58 -9.13 -19.92
N GLN A 28 4.35 -10.21 -19.16
CA GLN A 28 3.19 -11.06 -19.31
C GLN A 28 2.18 -10.74 -18.22
N PHE A 29 0.88 -10.73 -18.55
CA PHE A 29 -0.19 -10.38 -17.63
C PHE A 29 -0.99 -11.61 -17.21
N GLU A 30 -1.53 -11.57 -15.98
CA GLU A 30 -2.43 -12.60 -15.44
C GLU A 30 -1.84 -14.01 -15.55
N VAL A 31 -0.54 -14.16 -15.24
CA VAL A 31 0.19 -15.41 -15.38
C VAL A 31 -0.08 -16.34 -14.19
N LYS A 32 -0.41 -17.57 -14.46
CA LYS A 32 -0.57 -18.60 -13.43
C LYS A 32 0.81 -19.12 -12.99
N LEU A 33 1.14 -18.90 -11.71
CA LEU A 33 2.29 -19.46 -11.02
C LEU A 33 1.80 -20.35 -9.87
N ASP A 34 2.12 -21.63 -9.91
CA ASP A 34 1.54 -22.65 -9.03
C ASP A 34 0.00 -22.56 -9.01
N ASN A 35 -0.61 -22.29 -7.85
CA ASN A 35 -2.07 -22.17 -7.70
C ASN A 35 -2.56 -20.71 -7.70
N TYR A 36 -1.70 -19.75 -8.03
CA TYR A 36 -2.01 -18.33 -7.99
C TYR A 36 -1.85 -17.68 -9.37
N ILE A 37 -2.66 -16.67 -9.64
CA ILE A 37 -2.50 -15.80 -10.81
C ILE A 37 -1.80 -14.53 -10.33
N VAL A 38 -0.66 -14.18 -10.95
CA VAL A 38 0.06 -12.93 -10.67
C VAL A 38 -0.32 -11.86 -11.69
N ASP A 39 -0.36 -10.60 -11.24
CA ASP A 39 -0.79 -9.50 -12.09
C ASP A 39 0.14 -9.30 -13.30
N ILE A 40 1.46 -9.34 -13.06
CA ILE A 40 2.49 -9.16 -14.07
C ILE A 40 3.63 -10.14 -13.79
N LEU A 41 4.13 -10.79 -14.83
CA LEU A 41 5.38 -11.55 -14.80
C LEU A 41 6.40 -10.87 -15.70
N ARG A 42 7.51 -10.40 -15.10
CA ARG A 42 8.66 -9.77 -15.76
C ARG A 42 9.88 -10.65 -15.62
N GLY A 43 10.18 -11.47 -16.63
CA GLY A 43 11.21 -12.50 -16.51
C GLY A 43 10.91 -13.46 -15.36
N HIS A 44 11.73 -13.44 -14.31
CA HIS A 44 11.51 -14.25 -13.09
C HIS A 44 10.87 -13.48 -11.92
N LEU A 45 10.51 -12.21 -12.12
CA LEU A 45 9.91 -11.36 -11.11
C LEU A 45 8.38 -11.38 -11.23
N ALA A 46 7.71 -11.98 -10.26
CA ALA A 46 6.27 -11.90 -10.09
C ALA A 46 5.91 -10.56 -9.44
N ILE A 47 5.01 -9.79 -10.04
CA ILE A 47 4.60 -8.48 -9.58
C ILE A 47 3.11 -8.50 -9.27
N GLU A 48 2.77 -8.03 -8.07
CA GLU A 48 1.41 -7.87 -7.58
C GLU A 48 1.13 -6.40 -7.32
N VAL A 49 0.03 -5.90 -7.83
CA VAL A 49 -0.44 -4.54 -7.54
C VAL A 49 -1.55 -4.61 -6.50
N GLN A 50 -1.38 -3.98 -5.35
CA GLN A 50 -2.38 -4.01 -4.29
C GLN A 50 -2.65 -2.62 -3.74
N THR A 51 -3.87 -2.14 -3.91
CA THR A 51 -4.26 -0.79 -3.49
C THR A 51 -4.67 -0.72 -2.02
N LYS A 52 -4.99 -1.85 -1.38
CA LYS A 52 -5.40 -2.00 0.03
C LYS A 52 -5.56 -3.48 0.37
N ASN A 53 -5.78 -3.79 1.68
CA ASN A 53 -6.10 -5.14 2.16
C ASN A 53 -4.99 -6.17 1.89
N PHE A 54 -3.78 -5.91 2.42
CA PHE A 54 -2.64 -6.83 2.28
C PHE A 54 -2.90 -8.20 2.92
N SER A 55 -3.86 -8.31 3.83
CA SER A 55 -4.22 -9.61 4.42
C SER A 55 -4.67 -10.64 3.37
N ALA A 56 -5.33 -10.19 2.29
CA ALA A 56 -5.78 -11.06 1.21
C ALA A 56 -4.63 -11.70 0.42
N LEU A 57 -3.44 -11.08 0.45
CA LEU A 57 -2.26 -11.58 -0.25
C LEU A 57 -1.35 -12.46 0.60
N LYS A 58 -1.60 -12.57 1.91
CA LYS A 58 -0.68 -13.22 2.86
C LYS A 58 -0.23 -14.61 2.41
N GLU A 59 -1.16 -15.52 2.14
CA GLU A 59 -0.86 -16.90 1.74
C GLU A 59 -0.17 -16.96 0.37
N LYS A 60 -0.65 -16.15 -0.59
CA LYS A 60 -0.07 -16.04 -1.92
C LYS A 60 1.39 -15.61 -1.85
N LEU A 61 1.70 -14.53 -1.13
CA LEU A 61 3.06 -14.03 -0.97
C LEU A 61 3.96 -15.05 -0.27
N GLN A 62 3.49 -15.68 0.81
CA GLN A 62 4.24 -16.70 1.54
C GLN A 62 4.54 -17.94 0.68
N THR A 63 3.66 -18.31 -0.22
CA THR A 63 3.85 -19.44 -1.12
C THR A 63 4.79 -19.09 -2.27
N LEU A 64 4.52 -17.98 -2.96
CA LEU A 64 5.29 -17.61 -4.14
C LEU A 64 6.73 -17.25 -3.81
N THR A 65 7.00 -16.56 -2.67
CA THR A 65 8.38 -16.19 -2.29
C THR A 65 9.29 -17.37 -1.96
N LYS A 66 8.76 -18.58 -1.81
CA LYS A 66 9.58 -19.80 -1.67
C LYS A 66 10.31 -20.18 -2.95
N LYS A 67 9.78 -19.78 -4.12
CA LYS A 67 10.27 -20.21 -5.45
C LYS A 67 10.59 -19.05 -6.37
N TYR A 68 9.91 -17.90 -6.22
CA TYR A 68 9.96 -16.77 -7.14
C TYR A 68 10.38 -15.50 -6.41
N GLN A 69 11.01 -14.60 -7.12
CA GLN A 69 11.11 -13.21 -6.67
C GLN A 69 9.74 -12.56 -6.81
N VAL A 70 9.27 -11.92 -5.75
CA VAL A 70 7.94 -11.29 -5.71
C VAL A 70 8.08 -9.82 -5.34
N ARG A 71 7.43 -8.96 -6.12
CA ARG A 71 7.30 -7.53 -5.82
C ARG A 71 5.86 -7.16 -5.59
N LEU A 72 5.60 -6.60 -4.42
CA LEU A 72 4.32 -5.98 -4.11
C LEU A 72 4.40 -4.49 -4.45
N VAL A 73 3.54 -4.03 -5.34
CA VAL A 73 3.43 -2.61 -5.74
C VAL A 73 2.25 -1.99 -5.03
N TYR A 74 2.51 -0.97 -4.22
CA TYR A 74 1.50 -0.27 -3.43
C TYR A 74 1.39 1.20 -3.83
N PRO A 75 0.25 1.63 -4.41
CA PRO A 75 0.02 3.04 -4.71
C PRO A 75 -0.36 3.80 -3.45
N LEU A 76 0.33 4.90 -3.20
CA LEU A 76 0.12 5.81 -2.09
C LEU A 76 -0.28 7.19 -2.63
N PRO A 77 -1.54 7.63 -2.45
CA PRO A 77 -2.00 8.92 -2.98
C PRO A 77 -1.36 10.10 -2.25
N GLU A 78 -0.48 10.85 -2.92
CA GLU A 78 0.02 12.13 -2.43
C GLU A 78 -1.01 13.24 -2.57
N LYS A 79 -1.69 13.27 -3.73
CA LYS A 79 -2.80 14.17 -3.98
C LYS A 79 -4.00 13.37 -4.46
N LYS A 80 -5.14 13.75 -3.91
CA LYS A 80 -6.42 13.15 -4.27
C LYS A 80 -7.40 14.25 -4.64
N TRP A 81 -8.02 14.10 -5.80
CA TRP A 81 -9.21 14.85 -6.18
C TRP A 81 -10.44 14.02 -5.91
N ILE A 82 -11.51 14.68 -5.50
CA ILE A 82 -12.80 14.06 -5.26
C ILE A 82 -13.77 14.76 -6.20
N THR A 83 -14.32 14.01 -7.15
CA THR A 83 -15.36 14.46 -8.07
C THR A 83 -16.66 13.77 -7.70
N GLN A 84 -17.66 14.52 -7.26
CA GLN A 84 -18.99 13.99 -6.95
C GLN A 84 -19.90 14.18 -8.16
N ILE A 85 -20.58 13.12 -8.56
CA ILE A 85 -21.52 13.12 -9.68
C ILE A 85 -22.91 12.67 -9.23
N ALA A 86 -23.93 13.18 -9.89
CA ALA A 86 -25.31 12.71 -9.77
C ALA A 86 -25.53 11.40 -10.56
N LYS A 87 -26.70 10.80 -10.44
CA LYS A 87 -27.08 9.58 -11.18
C LYS A 87 -27.04 9.75 -12.70
N ASP A 88 -27.36 10.92 -13.19
CA ASP A 88 -27.30 11.31 -14.61
C ASP A 88 -25.89 11.67 -15.11
N GLN A 89 -24.86 11.46 -14.28
CA GLN A 89 -23.43 11.75 -14.52
C GLN A 89 -23.09 13.26 -14.47
N THR A 90 -24.01 14.15 -14.13
CA THR A 90 -23.73 15.56 -13.92
C THR A 90 -22.76 15.75 -12.78
N ILE A 91 -21.74 16.58 -12.97
CA ILE A 91 -20.75 16.90 -11.91
C ILE A 91 -21.40 17.85 -10.91
N LEU A 92 -21.50 17.42 -9.67
CA LEU A 92 -22.05 18.20 -8.56
C LEU A 92 -20.97 18.99 -7.82
N ASP A 93 -19.79 18.41 -7.66
CA ASP A 93 -18.64 19.01 -6.96
C ASP A 93 -17.32 18.42 -7.46
N LYS A 94 -16.29 19.25 -7.48
CA LYS A 94 -14.91 18.80 -7.73
C LYS A 94 -13.95 19.56 -6.84
N ARG A 95 -13.28 18.83 -5.95
CA ARG A 95 -12.37 19.44 -4.98
C ARG A 95 -11.15 18.58 -4.69
N LYS A 96 -10.10 19.22 -4.22
CA LYS A 96 -8.92 18.52 -3.72
C LYS A 96 -9.15 18.04 -2.30
N SER A 97 -8.81 16.79 -2.01
CA SER A 97 -8.81 16.26 -0.65
C SER A 97 -7.72 16.92 0.19
N PRO A 98 -8.01 17.33 1.44
CA PRO A 98 -6.98 17.84 2.34
C PRO A 98 -6.03 16.74 2.82
N LYS A 99 -6.42 15.47 2.75
CA LYS A 99 -5.60 14.34 3.15
C LYS A 99 -4.50 14.09 2.11
N LYS A 100 -3.24 14.11 2.57
CA LYS A 100 -2.06 13.70 1.82
C LYS A 100 -1.58 12.36 2.38
N GLY A 101 -1.34 11.38 1.52
CA GLY A 101 -0.70 10.14 1.89
C GLY A 101 0.75 10.37 2.32
N ARG A 102 1.18 9.67 3.33
CA ARG A 102 2.56 9.66 3.84
C ARG A 102 3.11 8.25 3.75
N LEU A 103 4.40 8.10 3.52
CA LEU A 103 5.05 6.79 3.47
C LEU A 103 4.73 5.94 4.72
N THR A 104 4.58 6.57 5.88
CA THR A 104 4.18 5.91 7.13
C THR A 104 2.77 5.32 7.11
N ASP A 105 1.89 5.74 6.18
CA ASP A 105 0.53 5.18 6.05
C ASP A 105 0.56 3.73 5.49
N LEU A 106 1.65 3.35 4.78
CA LEU A 106 1.93 1.99 4.35
C LEU A 106 1.83 0.98 5.51
N PHE A 107 2.26 1.38 6.71
CA PHE A 107 2.28 0.48 7.87
C PHE A 107 0.88 0.10 8.37
N GLY A 108 -0.15 0.84 7.98
CA GLY A 108 -1.54 0.45 8.21
C GLY A 108 -1.93 -0.84 7.49
N GLU A 109 -1.35 -1.10 6.33
CA GLU A 109 -1.53 -2.34 5.55
C GLU A 109 -0.45 -3.38 5.89
N LEU A 110 0.80 -2.94 6.03
CA LEU A 110 1.97 -3.83 6.23
C LEU A 110 1.90 -4.63 7.54
N VAL A 111 1.16 -4.14 8.56
CA VAL A 111 0.88 -4.89 9.82
C VAL A 111 0.20 -6.25 9.57
N MET A 112 -0.42 -6.45 8.42
CA MET A 112 -1.07 -7.71 8.05
C MET A 112 -0.08 -8.77 7.53
N ILE A 113 1.09 -8.32 7.03
CA ILE A 113 2.15 -9.17 6.45
C ILE A 113 3.56 -8.77 6.96
N PRO A 114 3.75 -8.48 8.24
CA PRO A 114 4.97 -7.84 8.75
C PRO A 114 6.23 -8.71 8.58
N HIS A 115 6.08 -10.03 8.55
CA HIS A 115 7.16 -10.97 8.34
C HIS A 115 7.73 -10.96 6.92
N MET A 116 6.99 -10.39 5.94
CA MET A 116 7.48 -10.28 4.57
C MET A 116 8.69 -9.34 4.44
N ILE A 117 8.87 -8.39 5.37
CA ILE A 117 10.01 -7.45 5.39
C ILE A 117 11.37 -8.17 5.38
N GLY A 118 11.48 -9.31 6.08
CA GLY A 118 12.73 -10.09 6.18
C GLY A 118 12.87 -11.22 5.15
N VAL A 119 11.94 -11.37 4.21
CA VAL A 119 11.97 -12.47 3.22
C VAL A 119 12.83 -12.07 2.03
N ALA A 120 13.89 -12.87 1.74
CA ALA A 120 14.88 -12.56 0.71
C ALA A 120 14.29 -12.38 -0.71
N ASN A 121 13.27 -13.15 -1.05
CA ASN A 121 12.61 -13.08 -2.36
C ASN A 121 11.43 -12.11 -2.40
N PHE A 122 11.29 -11.24 -1.41
CA PHE A 122 10.22 -10.25 -1.34
C PHE A 122 10.77 -8.83 -1.47
N SER A 123 10.14 -8.03 -2.29
CA SER A 123 10.35 -6.59 -2.36
C SER A 123 9.02 -5.85 -2.32
N LEU A 124 9.02 -4.63 -1.79
CA LEU A 124 7.87 -3.75 -1.75
C LEU A 124 8.21 -2.44 -2.46
N GLU A 125 7.43 -2.07 -3.45
CA GLU A 125 7.57 -0.79 -4.14
C GLU A 125 6.35 0.09 -3.85
N VAL A 126 6.61 1.27 -3.30
CA VAL A 126 5.58 2.28 -3.06
C VAL A 126 5.60 3.26 -4.22
N LEU A 127 4.48 3.41 -4.91
CA LEU A 127 4.28 4.42 -5.95
C LEU A 127 3.55 5.62 -5.35
N PHE A 128 4.18 6.77 -5.33
CA PHE A 128 3.51 8.03 -4.97
C PHE A 128 2.71 8.53 -6.16
N ILE A 129 1.39 8.60 -6.00
CA ILE A 129 0.48 8.90 -7.10
C ILE A 129 -0.39 10.11 -6.82
N ASP A 130 -0.85 10.74 -7.89
CA ASP A 130 -2.01 11.61 -7.88
C ASP A 130 -3.22 10.80 -8.39
N GLU A 131 -4.33 10.80 -7.65
CA GLU A 131 -5.55 10.06 -8.01
C GLU A 131 -6.80 10.94 -8.02
N GLU A 132 -7.78 10.56 -8.81
CA GLU A 132 -9.14 11.08 -8.75
C GLU A 132 -10.09 9.98 -8.25
N GLU A 133 -10.87 10.31 -7.21
CA GLU A 133 -11.92 9.44 -6.68
C GLU A 133 -13.28 9.99 -7.14
N VAL A 134 -13.91 9.29 -8.08
CA VAL A 134 -15.26 9.64 -8.57
C VAL A 134 -16.29 9.02 -7.63
N ARG A 135 -17.15 9.85 -7.08
CA ARG A 135 -18.21 9.50 -6.14
C ARG A 135 -19.56 9.69 -6.76
N LEU A 136 -20.43 8.71 -6.58
CA LEU A 136 -21.81 8.74 -7.06
C LEU A 136 -22.76 9.02 -5.91
N ASP A 137 -23.62 10.01 -6.05
CA ASP A 137 -24.70 10.30 -5.11
C ASP A 137 -25.90 9.39 -5.42
N ASP A 138 -25.86 8.18 -4.86
CA ASP A 138 -26.84 7.12 -5.13
C ASP A 138 -27.57 6.61 -3.88
N GLY A 139 -27.25 7.16 -2.70
CA GLY A 139 -27.79 6.72 -1.43
C GLY A 139 -27.20 5.41 -0.87
N LYS A 140 -26.30 4.72 -1.62
CA LYS A 140 -25.76 3.40 -1.27
C LYS A 140 -24.40 3.45 -0.55
N GLY A 141 -23.80 4.61 -0.46
CA GLY A 141 -22.50 4.82 0.18
C GLY A 141 -22.56 4.66 1.70
N SER A 142 -21.36 4.66 2.34
CA SER A 142 -21.29 4.58 3.80
C SER A 142 -21.94 5.81 4.47
N TRP A 143 -22.42 5.63 5.71
CA TRP A 143 -22.99 6.73 6.52
C TRP A 143 -22.02 7.93 6.67
N ARG A 144 -20.71 7.66 6.77
CA ARG A 144 -19.67 8.72 6.84
C ARG A 144 -19.60 9.58 5.58
N ARG A 145 -20.03 9.05 4.46
CA ARG A 145 -20.13 9.76 3.17
C ARG A 145 -21.58 10.16 2.85
N LYS A 146 -22.47 10.13 3.83
CA LYS A 146 -23.88 10.52 3.68
C LYS A 146 -24.58 9.81 2.52
N GLY A 147 -24.33 8.51 2.33
CA GLY A 147 -24.91 7.73 1.25
C GLY A 147 -24.19 7.82 -0.09
N VAL A 148 -23.15 8.66 -0.22
CA VAL A 148 -22.37 8.75 -1.46
C VAL A 148 -21.45 7.56 -1.60
N SER A 149 -21.57 6.80 -2.70
CA SER A 149 -20.72 5.63 -2.99
C SER A 149 -19.46 6.03 -3.76
N ILE A 150 -18.41 5.19 -3.73
CA ILE A 150 -17.23 5.36 -4.61
C ILE A 150 -17.53 4.58 -5.89
N LYS A 151 -17.64 5.28 -7.01
CA LYS A 151 -17.89 4.69 -8.32
C LYS A 151 -16.61 4.12 -8.91
N GLU A 152 -15.54 4.92 -8.93
CA GLU A 152 -14.26 4.52 -9.46
C GLU A 152 -13.11 5.36 -8.84
N ARG A 153 -11.87 4.89 -9.06
CA ARG A 153 -10.66 5.66 -8.80
C ARG A 153 -9.79 5.62 -10.04
N LYS A 154 -9.26 6.76 -10.43
CA LYS A 154 -8.41 6.95 -11.61
C LYS A 154 -7.00 7.35 -11.22
N LEU A 155 -6.03 6.78 -11.88
CA LEU A 155 -4.64 7.22 -11.80
C LEU A 155 -4.49 8.49 -12.65
N LEU A 156 -4.09 9.59 -12.05
CA LEU A 156 -3.78 10.81 -12.79
C LEU A 156 -2.30 10.88 -13.15
N LYS A 157 -1.43 10.51 -12.20
CA LYS A 157 0.02 10.58 -12.40
C LYS A 157 0.74 9.71 -11.37
N VAL A 158 1.86 9.11 -11.78
CA VAL A 158 2.89 8.56 -10.88
C VAL A 158 3.96 9.64 -10.71
N ASN A 159 4.13 10.14 -9.48
CA ASN A 159 5.04 11.23 -9.16
C ASN A 159 6.45 10.73 -8.83
N ASP A 160 6.53 9.69 -7.99
CA ASP A 160 7.78 9.14 -7.47
C ASP A 160 7.59 7.68 -7.04
N ARG A 161 8.68 7.00 -6.74
CA ARG A 161 8.67 5.61 -6.25
C ARG A 161 9.77 5.35 -5.25
N ILE A 162 9.50 4.50 -4.28
CA ILE A 162 10.48 3.99 -3.32
C ILE A 162 10.42 2.47 -3.33
N LEU A 163 11.57 1.83 -3.55
CA LEU A 163 11.73 0.38 -3.53
C LEU A 163 12.42 -0.06 -2.23
N PHE A 164 11.78 -1.00 -1.54
CA PHE A 164 12.32 -1.72 -0.39
C PHE A 164 12.67 -3.14 -0.85
N GLN A 165 13.95 -3.43 -1.05
CA GLN A 165 14.43 -4.73 -1.54
C GLN A 165 14.82 -5.69 -0.42
N ASN A 166 15.20 -5.13 0.73
CA ASN A 166 15.65 -5.88 1.88
C ASN A 166 15.24 -5.19 3.19
N SER A 167 15.45 -5.86 4.32
CA SER A 167 15.08 -5.35 5.64
C SER A 167 15.77 -4.03 5.99
N GLY A 168 17.03 -3.84 5.56
CA GLY A 168 17.80 -2.62 5.84
C GLY A 168 17.20 -1.36 5.17
N ASP A 169 16.54 -1.51 4.01
CA ASP A 169 15.91 -0.37 3.35
C ASP A 169 14.81 0.28 4.19
N TYR A 170 14.17 -0.49 5.07
CA TYR A 170 13.12 0.03 5.94
C TYR A 170 13.66 0.94 7.07
N LEU A 171 14.97 0.95 7.33
CA LEU A 171 15.58 1.91 8.26
C LEU A 171 15.40 3.37 7.81
N LYS A 172 15.30 3.62 6.50
CA LYS A 172 15.04 4.94 5.91
C LYS A 172 13.70 5.56 6.35
N ILE A 173 12.82 4.77 6.94
CA ILE A 173 11.53 5.25 7.48
C ILE A 173 11.70 5.90 8.85
N LEU A 174 12.75 5.52 9.57
CA LEU A 174 13.06 6.06 10.89
C LEU A 174 13.78 7.40 10.73
N PRO A 175 13.43 8.43 11.52
CA PRO A 175 14.15 9.70 11.52
C PRO A 175 15.63 9.51 11.83
N ASP A 176 16.50 10.27 11.14
CA ASP A 176 17.96 10.18 11.33
C ASP A 176 18.39 10.57 12.75
N ASN A 177 17.69 11.55 13.34
CA ASN A 177 17.95 12.05 14.69
C ASN A 177 17.26 11.22 15.79
N LEU A 178 16.77 10.01 15.47
CA LEU A 178 16.19 9.10 16.45
C LEU A 178 17.30 8.47 17.27
N ASN A 179 17.18 8.54 18.61
CA ASN A 179 18.15 7.94 19.54
C ASN A 179 18.39 6.45 19.25
N GLU A 180 19.56 5.95 19.63
CA GLU A 180 19.90 4.52 19.48
C GLU A 180 18.82 3.63 20.11
N VAL A 181 18.44 3.90 21.37
CA VAL A 181 17.28 3.29 22.01
C VAL A 181 16.14 4.29 22.07
N PHE A 182 15.03 3.95 21.47
CA PHE A 182 13.86 4.81 21.35
C PHE A 182 12.56 4.12 21.73
N THR A 183 11.55 4.92 22.02
CA THR A 183 10.18 4.49 22.32
C THR A 183 9.21 4.87 21.19
N ASN A 184 8.02 4.28 21.17
CA ASN A 184 6.98 4.67 20.23
C ASN A 184 6.58 6.16 20.34
N ARG A 185 6.65 6.75 21.55
CA ARG A 185 6.34 8.18 21.75
C ARG A 185 7.41 9.08 21.15
N GLU A 186 8.69 8.72 21.31
CA GLU A 186 9.81 9.48 20.72
C GLU A 186 9.76 9.39 19.19
N LEU A 187 9.54 8.18 18.63
CA LEU A 187 9.35 8.02 17.19
C LEU A 187 8.16 8.85 16.69
N ALA A 188 7.02 8.79 17.37
CA ALA A 188 5.82 9.54 16.99
C ALA A 188 6.07 11.04 16.95
N LYS A 189 6.78 11.58 17.96
CA LYS A 189 7.13 13.00 18.07
C LYS A 189 8.06 13.45 16.93
N LEU A 190 9.16 12.71 16.70
CA LEU A 190 10.14 13.06 15.68
C LEU A 190 9.59 12.93 14.26
N ALA A 191 8.87 11.85 13.96
CA ALA A 191 8.26 11.62 12.66
C ALA A 191 6.96 12.43 12.43
N LYS A 192 6.47 13.16 13.44
CA LYS A 192 5.21 13.92 13.42
C LYS A 192 4.00 13.05 12.98
N ILE A 193 3.90 11.86 13.59
CA ILE A 193 2.84 10.88 13.36
C ILE A 193 2.11 10.53 14.66
N SER A 194 0.99 9.82 14.57
CA SER A 194 0.30 9.32 15.76
C SER A 194 1.11 8.23 16.47
N VAL A 195 0.94 8.08 17.80
CA VAL A 195 1.54 6.97 18.56
C VAL A 195 1.09 5.62 17.99
N ARG A 196 -0.16 5.52 17.52
CA ARG A 196 -0.68 4.31 16.86
C ARG A 196 0.12 3.97 15.61
N THR A 197 0.40 4.95 14.75
CA THR A 197 1.24 4.74 13.55
C THR A 197 2.67 4.33 13.94
N ALA A 198 3.25 4.96 14.96
CA ALA A 198 4.57 4.57 15.48
C ALA A 198 4.58 3.11 15.99
N GLN A 199 3.51 2.68 16.68
CA GLN A 199 3.35 1.28 17.11
C GLN A 199 3.25 0.31 15.93
N GLN A 200 2.53 0.67 14.87
CA GLN A 200 2.47 -0.14 13.65
C GLN A 200 3.86 -0.27 13.00
N ILE A 201 4.60 0.84 12.90
CA ILE A 201 5.97 0.86 12.38
C ILE A 201 6.88 -0.06 13.21
N THR A 202 6.97 0.15 14.52
CA THR A 202 7.84 -0.65 15.37
C THR A 202 7.45 -2.14 15.41
N TYR A 203 6.15 -2.45 15.34
CA TYR A 203 5.66 -3.81 15.21
C TYR A 203 6.18 -4.47 13.93
N CYS A 204 5.99 -3.81 12.77
CA CYS A 204 6.42 -4.33 11.49
C CYS A 204 7.95 -4.47 11.41
N LEU A 205 8.68 -3.44 11.79
CA LEU A 205 10.15 -3.45 11.77
C LEU A 205 10.75 -4.53 12.69
N ARG A 206 10.15 -4.73 13.86
CA ARG A 206 10.56 -5.80 14.77
C ARG A 206 10.29 -7.19 14.19
N LYS A 207 9.10 -7.41 13.62
CA LYS A 207 8.75 -8.69 12.98
C LYS A 207 9.59 -8.96 11.73
N GLY A 208 10.03 -7.92 11.04
CA GLY A 208 10.92 -8.01 9.87
C GLY A 208 12.41 -8.03 10.19
N GLY A 209 12.80 -8.05 11.49
CA GLY A 209 14.22 -8.14 11.89
C GLY A 209 15.02 -6.85 11.65
N VAL A 210 14.36 -5.70 11.55
CA VAL A 210 14.99 -4.38 11.32
C VAL A 210 15.37 -3.69 12.62
N ILE A 211 14.55 -3.92 13.65
CA ILE A 211 14.76 -3.42 15.01
C ILE A 211 14.51 -4.52 16.03
N ARG A 212 15.11 -4.40 17.21
CA ARG A 212 14.88 -5.32 18.34
C ARG A 212 14.27 -4.60 19.53
N LEU A 213 13.57 -5.35 20.37
CA LEU A 213 13.14 -4.91 21.70
C LEU A 213 14.31 -5.08 22.68
N VAL A 214 14.68 -4.01 23.38
CA VAL A 214 15.82 -4.01 24.34
C VAL A 214 15.38 -3.82 25.79
N GLY A 215 14.09 -4.01 26.09
CA GLY A 215 13.53 -3.88 27.43
C GLY A 215 12.66 -2.62 27.59
N LYS A 216 12.74 -1.99 28.76
CA LYS A 216 11.99 -0.76 29.08
C LYS A 216 12.92 0.46 29.11
N LYS A 217 12.45 1.56 28.54
CA LYS A 217 13.00 2.92 28.70
C LYS A 217 11.99 3.73 29.52
N GLY A 218 12.23 3.81 30.83
CA GLY A 218 11.24 4.26 31.78
C GLY A 218 10.05 3.29 31.87
N ARG A 219 8.82 3.80 31.64
CA ARG A 219 7.58 2.97 31.63
C ARG A 219 7.23 2.41 30.24
N ALA A 220 7.95 2.79 29.21
CA ALA A 220 7.66 2.40 27.83
C ALA A 220 8.62 1.31 27.31
N LEU A 221 8.19 0.56 26.29
CA LEU A 221 9.05 -0.37 25.57
C LEU A 221 10.12 0.41 24.80
N GLY A 222 11.38 -0.03 24.92
CA GLY A 222 12.53 0.49 24.19
C GLY A 222 12.89 -0.39 22.99
N PHE A 223 13.17 0.24 21.86
CA PHE A 223 13.55 -0.40 20.61
C PHE A 223 14.91 0.10 20.16
N GLN A 224 15.67 -0.73 19.47
CA GLN A 224 17.00 -0.43 18.94
C GLN A 224 17.09 -0.92 17.49
N LYS A 225 17.77 -0.16 16.62
CA LYS A 225 18.12 -0.59 15.24
C LYS A 225 19.07 -1.80 15.30
N ILE A 226 18.94 -2.74 14.37
CA ILE A 226 19.85 -3.90 14.24
C ILE A 226 20.87 -3.58 13.17
#